data_ff087cb422ae8487c2cb75cc455494b1
#
_entry.id   ff087cb422ae8487c2cb75cc455494b1
#
_cell.length_a   1.000
_cell.length_b   1.000
_cell.length_c   1.000
_cell.angle_alpha   90.00
_cell.angle_beta   90.00
_cell.angle_gamma   90.00
#
_symmetry.space_group_name_H-M   'P 1'
#
loop_
_entity.id
_entity.type
_entity.pdbx_description
1 polymer ?
#
loop_
_entity_poly.entity_id
_entity_poly.type
_entity_poly.pdbx_seq_one_letter_code
_entity_poly.pdbx_strand_id
1 'polypeptide(L)'
;MPKILKSSKLGDAAILKQIIKILNKEKIKTINSNKFTPEISLLKGNYTKIRPNLTDKNDIIQGEKALKKTGNFSFVQGAICRNKKILALEGSGGTQRLLKRVKKISKFPQGVLIKFPKKRQDLRVDLPTVGLETFKQCKTAGLKGIVLKHKLNIFLDKRK
;
A
#
# COMPACT_ATOMS: atom_id res chain seq x y z
N MET A 1 27.93 12.88 0.14
CA MET A 1 26.71 13.72 0.23
C MET A 1 26.07 14.12 -1.11
N PRO A 2 26.75 14.45 -2.22
CA PRO A 2 26.06 14.92 -3.44
C PRO A 2 25.10 13.90 -4.12
N LYS A 3 25.31 12.58 -3.95
CA LYS A 3 24.48 11.54 -4.57
C LYS A 3 23.11 11.35 -3.92
N ILE A 4 22.98 11.60 -2.61
CA ILE A 4 21.69 11.50 -1.88
C ILE A 4 20.78 12.67 -2.28
N LEU A 5 21.32 13.88 -2.41
CA LEU A 5 20.56 15.06 -2.83
C LEU A 5 20.01 14.92 -4.26
N LYS A 6 20.74 14.29 -5.19
CA LYS A 6 20.23 13.98 -6.53
C LYS A 6 19.10 12.95 -6.51
N SER A 7 19.10 12.02 -5.53
CA SER A 7 18.08 10.99 -5.39
C SER A 7 16.77 11.51 -4.79
N SER A 8 16.79 12.61 -4.03
CA SER A 8 15.59 13.19 -3.42
C SER A 8 14.56 13.63 -4.45
N LYS A 9 15.00 14.05 -5.64
CA LYS A 9 14.11 14.38 -6.77
C LYS A 9 13.44 13.15 -7.40
N LEU A 10 13.92 11.94 -7.11
CA LEU A 10 13.43 10.67 -7.67
C LEU A 10 12.48 9.92 -6.72
N GLY A 11 12.18 10.49 -5.54
CA GLY A 11 11.28 9.93 -4.52
C GLY A 11 11.97 8.99 -3.52
N ASP A 12 11.24 8.64 -2.45
CA ASP A 12 11.75 7.95 -1.26
C ASP A 12 12.44 6.61 -1.56
N ALA A 13 11.90 5.84 -2.51
CA ALA A 13 12.50 4.55 -2.90
C ALA A 13 13.91 4.70 -3.47
N ALA A 14 14.22 5.80 -4.15
CA ALA A 14 15.55 6.07 -4.67
C ALA A 14 16.52 6.46 -3.56
N ILE A 15 16.06 7.23 -2.58
CA ILE A 15 16.83 7.60 -1.38
C ILE A 15 17.19 6.34 -0.59
N LEU A 16 16.20 5.50 -0.28
CA LEU A 16 16.41 4.24 0.44
C LEU A 16 17.41 3.33 -0.26
N LYS A 17 17.32 3.24 -1.59
CA LYS A 17 18.28 2.45 -2.38
C LYS A 17 19.72 2.98 -2.28
N GLN A 18 19.92 4.30 -2.20
CA GLN A 18 21.26 4.88 -2.00
C GLN A 18 21.77 4.62 -0.58
N ILE A 19 20.90 4.74 0.44
CA ILE A 19 21.26 4.41 1.82
C ILE A 19 21.72 2.95 1.91
N ILE A 20 20.97 2.00 1.33
CA ILE A 20 21.36 0.58 1.30
C ILE A 20 22.72 0.39 0.63
N LYS A 21 22.99 1.11 -0.48
CA LYS A 21 24.30 1.02 -1.14
C LYS A 21 25.44 1.52 -0.25
N ILE A 22 25.22 2.57 0.53
CA ILE A 22 26.21 3.11 1.48
C ILE A 22 26.47 2.07 2.58
N LEU A 23 25.39 1.56 3.21
CA LEU A 23 25.50 0.54 4.26
C LEU A 23 26.24 -0.71 3.79
N ASN A 24 25.93 -1.19 2.58
CA ASN A 24 26.60 -2.33 2.00
C ASN A 24 28.11 -2.09 1.77
N LYS A 25 28.54 -0.89 1.42
CA LYS A 25 29.98 -0.52 1.32
C LYS A 25 30.69 -0.62 2.66
N GLU A 26 29.99 -0.23 3.74
CA GLU A 26 30.48 -0.35 5.11
C GLU A 26 30.28 -1.77 5.68
N LYS A 27 29.99 -2.77 4.83
CA LYS A 27 29.75 -4.17 5.23
C LYS A 27 28.54 -4.36 6.15
N ILE A 28 27.65 -3.37 6.27
CA ILE A 28 26.41 -3.42 7.06
C ILE A 28 25.31 -4.04 6.19
N LYS A 29 24.82 -5.22 6.61
CA LYS A 29 23.78 -5.95 5.89
C LYS A 29 22.38 -5.43 6.24
N THR A 30 21.63 -4.93 5.27
CA THR A 30 20.22 -4.59 5.43
C THR A 30 19.35 -5.84 5.39
N ILE A 31 18.51 -6.02 6.39
CA ILE A 31 17.60 -7.16 6.55
C ILE A 31 16.15 -6.69 6.61
N ASN A 32 15.19 -7.59 6.32
CA ASN A 32 13.77 -7.29 6.40
C ASN A 32 13.32 -7.28 7.88
N SER A 33 12.70 -6.19 8.33
CA SER A 33 12.19 -6.03 9.70
C SER A 33 11.15 -7.10 10.08
N ASN A 34 10.32 -7.56 9.13
CA ASN A 34 9.32 -8.60 9.37
C ASN A 34 9.93 -9.93 9.89
N LYS A 35 11.23 -10.13 9.69
CA LYS A 35 11.93 -11.29 10.25
C LYS A 35 11.97 -11.27 11.78
N PHE A 36 11.98 -10.07 12.38
CA PHE A 36 12.07 -9.85 13.83
C PHE A 36 10.74 -9.41 14.45
N THR A 37 9.82 -8.95 13.64
CA THR A 37 8.50 -8.45 14.05
C THR A 37 7.39 -9.06 13.17
N PRO A 38 7.26 -10.40 13.14
CA PRO A 38 6.28 -11.07 12.29
C PRO A 38 4.83 -10.69 12.62
N GLU A 39 4.58 -10.25 13.86
CA GLU A 39 3.27 -9.85 14.37
C GLU A 39 2.70 -8.61 13.65
N ILE A 40 3.55 -7.73 13.09
CA ILE A 40 3.07 -6.56 12.31
C ILE A 40 2.70 -6.92 10.87
N SER A 41 3.00 -8.14 10.44
CA SER A 41 2.59 -8.65 9.14
C SER A 41 1.19 -9.27 9.18
N LEU A 42 0.50 -9.25 8.03
CA LEU A 42 -0.74 -9.99 7.87
C LEU A 42 -0.48 -11.32 7.18
N LEU A 43 -1.01 -12.39 7.75
CA LEU A 43 -1.11 -13.69 7.11
C LEU A 43 -2.25 -13.69 6.08
N LYS A 44 -2.37 -14.74 5.30
CA LYS A 44 -3.48 -14.92 4.37
C LYS A 44 -4.77 -15.15 5.17
N GLY A 45 -5.82 -14.38 4.86
CA GLY A 45 -7.10 -14.53 5.54
C GLY A 45 -7.95 -13.28 5.50
N ASN A 46 -9.12 -13.38 6.13
CA ASN A 46 -10.03 -12.27 6.37
C ASN A 46 -9.98 -11.89 7.87
N TYR A 47 -9.70 -10.63 8.15
CA TYR A 47 -9.46 -10.12 9.51
C TYR A 47 -10.68 -9.43 10.12
N THR A 48 -11.80 -9.38 9.39
CA THR A 48 -13.04 -8.72 9.84
C THR A 48 -14.22 -9.67 9.75
N LYS A 49 -15.31 -9.34 10.44
CA LYS A 49 -16.57 -10.11 10.38
C LYS A 49 -17.17 -10.12 8.98
N ILE A 50 -17.01 -9.03 8.24
CA ILE A 50 -17.52 -8.89 6.87
C ILE A 50 -16.55 -9.54 5.89
N ARG A 51 -17.04 -10.50 5.11
CA ARG A 51 -16.28 -11.15 4.04
C ARG A 51 -16.56 -10.49 2.67
N PRO A 52 -15.59 -10.47 1.76
CA PRO A 52 -15.80 -9.94 0.42
C PRO A 52 -16.81 -10.80 -0.35
N ASN A 53 -17.81 -10.15 -0.93
CA ASN A 53 -18.76 -10.76 -1.85
C ASN A 53 -18.20 -10.84 -3.28
N LEU A 54 -19.00 -11.28 -4.24
CA LEU A 54 -18.58 -11.42 -5.64
C LEU A 54 -18.19 -10.07 -6.28
N THR A 55 -18.94 -9.00 -5.99
CA THR A 55 -18.62 -7.65 -6.47
C THR A 55 -17.29 -7.17 -5.92
N ASP A 56 -17.06 -7.34 -4.61
CA ASP A 56 -15.80 -6.97 -3.97
C ASP A 56 -14.61 -7.75 -4.55
N LYS A 57 -14.79 -9.06 -4.82
CA LYS A 57 -13.76 -9.88 -5.47
C LYS A 57 -13.42 -9.39 -6.87
N ASN A 58 -14.42 -9.01 -7.65
CA ASN A 58 -14.22 -8.41 -8.98
C ASN A 58 -13.47 -7.07 -8.87
N ASP A 59 -13.83 -6.22 -7.90
CA ASP A 59 -13.14 -4.96 -7.63
C ASP A 59 -11.67 -5.18 -7.26
N ILE A 60 -11.38 -6.20 -6.44
CA ILE A 60 -10.01 -6.60 -6.08
C ILE A 60 -9.22 -6.97 -7.32
N ILE A 61 -9.78 -7.82 -8.19
CA ILE A 61 -9.13 -8.25 -9.44
C ILE A 61 -8.83 -7.06 -10.36
N GLN A 62 -9.78 -6.14 -10.53
CA GLN A 62 -9.56 -4.96 -11.36
C GLN A 62 -8.51 -4.01 -10.77
N GLY A 63 -8.54 -3.77 -9.46
CA GLY A 63 -7.54 -2.96 -8.78
C GLY A 63 -6.13 -3.56 -8.85
N GLU A 64 -6.01 -4.87 -8.69
CA GLU A 64 -4.73 -5.57 -8.86
C GLU A 64 -4.19 -5.45 -10.29
N LYS A 65 -5.06 -5.64 -11.31
CA LYS A 65 -4.68 -5.45 -12.72
C LYS A 65 -4.21 -4.02 -12.99
N ALA A 66 -4.90 -3.02 -12.44
CA ALA A 66 -4.52 -1.62 -12.58
C ALA A 66 -3.13 -1.36 -11.97
N LEU A 67 -2.88 -1.83 -10.73
CA LEU A 67 -1.58 -1.69 -10.07
C LEU A 67 -0.45 -2.40 -10.84
N LYS A 68 -0.71 -3.57 -11.44
CA LYS A 68 0.27 -4.27 -12.28
C LYS A 68 0.66 -3.46 -13.52
N LYS A 69 -0.32 -2.78 -14.15
CA LYS A 69 -0.08 -1.93 -15.33
C LYS A 69 0.74 -0.67 -15.00
N THR A 70 0.59 -0.13 -13.79
CA THR A 70 1.30 1.09 -13.36
C THR A 70 2.70 0.83 -12.79
N GLY A 71 3.19 -0.41 -12.87
CA GLY A 71 4.44 -0.85 -12.24
C GLY A 71 5.73 -0.10 -12.63
N ASN A 72 5.68 0.79 -13.64
CA ASN A 72 6.79 1.66 -14.04
C ASN A 72 6.83 2.98 -13.25
N PHE A 73 5.75 3.34 -12.55
CA PHE A 73 5.68 4.57 -11.74
C PHE A 73 6.15 4.29 -10.31
N SER A 74 7.12 5.08 -9.83
CA SER A 74 7.79 4.85 -8.55
C SER A 74 6.91 5.04 -7.32
N PHE A 75 5.78 5.74 -7.43
CA PHE A 75 4.93 6.13 -6.31
C PHE A 75 3.57 5.40 -6.24
N VAL A 76 3.15 4.66 -7.27
CA VAL A 76 1.83 4.01 -7.28
C VAL A 76 1.89 2.68 -6.54
N GLN A 77 1.21 2.60 -5.39
CA GLN A 77 1.06 1.37 -4.60
C GLN A 77 -0.37 1.18 -4.08
N GLY A 78 -1.28 2.10 -4.42
CA GLY A 78 -2.68 2.07 -4.03
C GLY A 78 -3.63 2.29 -5.19
N ALA A 79 -4.75 1.58 -5.21
CA ALA A 79 -5.85 1.74 -6.14
C ALA A 79 -7.18 1.66 -5.40
N ILE A 80 -8.16 2.47 -5.78
CA ILE A 80 -9.53 2.33 -5.31
C ILE A 80 -10.39 1.85 -6.46
N CYS A 81 -11.09 0.75 -6.25
CA CYS A 81 -12.01 0.16 -7.20
C CYS A 81 -13.41 0.04 -6.60
N ARG A 82 -14.44 0.33 -7.41
CA ARG A 82 -15.85 0.20 -7.06
C ARG A 82 -16.65 -0.18 -8.30
N ASN A 83 -17.45 -1.25 -8.18
CA ASN A 83 -18.27 -1.76 -9.29
C ASN A 83 -17.45 -2.00 -10.57
N LYS A 84 -16.31 -2.66 -10.44
CA LYS A 84 -15.31 -2.95 -11.49
C LYS A 84 -14.62 -1.72 -12.11
N LYS A 85 -14.91 -0.51 -11.64
CA LYS A 85 -14.29 0.74 -12.13
C LYS A 85 -13.18 1.20 -11.20
N ILE A 86 -12.03 1.56 -11.77
CA ILE A 86 -10.96 2.22 -11.02
C ILE A 86 -11.35 3.67 -10.81
N LEU A 87 -11.59 4.05 -9.56
CA LEU A 87 -11.98 5.41 -9.18
C LEU A 87 -10.76 6.33 -9.07
N ALA A 88 -9.67 5.81 -8.53
CA ALA A 88 -8.44 6.56 -8.37
C ALA A 88 -7.23 5.64 -8.22
N LEU A 89 -6.08 6.12 -8.65
CA LEU A 89 -4.75 5.54 -8.41
C LEU A 89 -3.94 6.47 -7.51
N GLU A 90 -3.08 5.90 -6.69
CA GLU A 90 -2.20 6.64 -5.78
C GLU A 90 -1.20 7.47 -6.59
N GLY A 91 -1.04 8.72 -6.19
CA GLY A 91 -0.03 9.63 -6.72
C GLY A 91 1.02 9.97 -5.68
N SER A 92 1.83 10.98 -5.93
CA SER A 92 2.88 11.48 -5.03
C SER A 92 2.36 11.93 -3.65
N GLY A 93 1.05 12.22 -3.53
CA GLY A 93 0.44 12.60 -2.24
C GLY A 93 0.05 11.43 -1.34
N GLY A 94 0.35 10.19 -1.70
CA GLY A 94 0.11 9.00 -0.90
C GLY A 94 -1.36 8.61 -0.72
N THR A 95 -1.59 7.65 0.18
CA THR A 95 -2.91 7.03 0.41
C THR A 95 -3.94 8.03 0.94
N GLN A 96 -3.55 8.98 1.78
CA GLN A 96 -4.47 9.97 2.31
C GLN A 96 -5.07 10.84 1.19
N ARG A 97 -4.23 11.33 0.27
CA ARG A 97 -4.69 12.12 -0.88
C ARG A 97 -5.51 11.28 -1.86
N LEU A 98 -5.17 10.01 -2.03
CA LEU A 98 -5.95 9.05 -2.81
C LEU A 98 -7.38 8.94 -2.27
N LEU A 99 -7.54 8.71 -0.97
CA LEU A 99 -8.84 8.55 -0.31
C LEU A 99 -9.69 9.83 -0.33
N LYS A 100 -9.07 11.01 -0.22
CA LYS A 100 -9.79 12.30 -0.33
C LYS A 100 -10.41 12.56 -1.71
N ARG A 101 -9.92 11.90 -2.77
CA ARG A 101 -10.48 12.02 -4.13
C ARG A 101 -11.77 11.24 -4.33
N VAL A 102 -12.05 10.30 -3.44
CA VAL A 102 -13.19 9.40 -3.59
C VAL A 102 -14.33 9.86 -2.70
N LYS A 103 -15.48 10.15 -3.30
CA LYS A 103 -16.69 10.55 -2.58
C LYS A 103 -17.49 9.32 -2.17
N LYS A 104 -18.08 9.38 -0.98
CA LYS A 104 -19.12 8.45 -0.56
C LYS A 104 -20.38 8.69 -1.41
N ILE A 105 -20.85 7.65 -2.09
CA ILE A 105 -22.01 7.75 -3.02
C ILE A 105 -23.26 7.06 -2.50
N SER A 106 -23.17 6.33 -1.39
CA SER A 106 -24.27 5.52 -0.83
C SER A 106 -24.21 5.50 0.69
N LYS A 107 -25.36 5.25 1.35
CA LYS A 107 -25.42 4.94 2.78
C LYS A 107 -24.63 3.68 3.12
N PHE A 108 -24.61 2.71 2.22
CA PHE A 108 -23.88 1.46 2.38
C PHE A 108 -22.47 1.56 1.80
N PRO A 109 -21.43 1.10 2.53
CA PRO A 109 -20.06 1.09 2.04
C PRO A 109 -19.92 0.22 0.78
N GLN A 110 -19.21 0.73 -0.24
CA GLN A 110 -18.98 0.05 -1.50
C GLN A 110 -17.57 0.29 -2.01
N GLY A 111 -17.00 -0.72 -2.66
CA GLY A 111 -15.67 -0.66 -3.22
C GLY A 111 -14.57 -0.93 -2.20
N VAL A 112 -13.37 -1.08 -2.69
CA VAL A 112 -12.21 -1.49 -1.91
C VAL A 112 -10.99 -0.64 -2.22
N LEU A 113 -10.17 -0.39 -1.20
CA LEU A 113 -8.81 0.07 -1.36
C LEU A 113 -7.90 -1.15 -1.52
N ILE A 114 -7.16 -1.24 -2.60
CA ILE A 114 -6.11 -2.23 -2.81
C ILE A 114 -4.78 -1.53 -2.57
N LYS A 115 -3.95 -2.03 -1.64
CA LYS A 115 -2.64 -1.47 -1.35
C LYS A 115 -1.57 -2.56 -1.37
N PHE A 116 -0.79 -2.58 -2.45
CA PHE A 116 0.25 -3.58 -2.72
C PHE A 116 1.62 -2.92 -2.86
N PRO A 117 2.71 -3.65 -2.62
CA PRO A 117 4.05 -3.15 -2.90
C PRO A 117 4.22 -2.78 -4.37
N LYS A 118 5.01 -1.76 -4.63
CA LYS A 118 5.44 -1.40 -5.98
C LYS A 118 6.35 -2.50 -6.55
N LYS A 119 6.33 -2.68 -7.86
CA LYS A 119 7.09 -3.75 -8.55
C LYS A 119 8.60 -3.71 -8.29
N ARG A 120 9.17 -2.51 -8.09
CA ARG A 120 10.62 -2.31 -7.88
C ARG A 120 10.96 -1.84 -6.46
N GLN A 121 10.04 -2.00 -5.51
CA GLN A 121 10.23 -1.63 -4.12
C GLN A 121 11.19 -2.59 -3.44
N ASP A 122 12.13 -2.08 -2.67
CA ASP A 122 12.98 -2.92 -1.83
C ASP A 122 12.23 -3.30 -0.56
N LEU A 123 11.69 -4.51 -0.57
CA LEU A 123 10.85 -5.04 0.52
C LEU A 123 11.60 -5.29 1.84
N ARG A 124 12.91 -5.02 1.88
CA ARG A 124 13.68 -5.08 3.13
C ARG A 124 13.45 -3.85 3.99
N VAL A 125 13.25 -2.68 3.35
CA VAL A 125 13.22 -1.37 4.03
C VAL A 125 11.96 -0.56 3.74
N ASP A 126 11.22 -0.92 2.69
CA ASP A 126 10.05 -0.15 2.26
C ASP A 126 8.88 -1.11 2.00
N LEU A 127 7.96 -1.16 2.97
CA LEU A 127 6.74 -1.96 2.89
C LEU A 127 5.52 -1.04 2.97
N PRO A 128 4.51 -1.23 2.11
CA PRO A 128 3.27 -0.47 2.22
C PRO A 128 2.66 -0.68 3.60
N THR A 129 2.44 0.43 4.30
CA THR A 129 1.94 0.40 5.67
C THR A 129 0.49 0.88 5.72
N VAL A 130 -0.32 0.24 6.54
CA VAL A 130 -1.66 0.66 6.93
C VAL A 130 -1.79 0.66 8.46
N GLY A 131 -2.61 1.53 8.98
CA GLY A 131 -2.92 1.63 10.40
C GLY A 131 -4.33 2.16 10.60
N LEU A 132 -4.72 2.39 11.84
CA LEU A 132 -6.06 2.82 12.24
C LEU A 132 -6.55 4.04 11.43
N GLU A 133 -5.66 5.01 11.19
CA GLU A 133 -6.01 6.20 10.42
C GLU A 133 -6.42 5.88 8.97
N THR A 134 -5.75 4.92 8.33
CA THR A 134 -6.14 4.46 6.98
C THR A 134 -7.55 3.85 6.98
N PHE A 135 -7.90 3.09 8.02
CA PHE A 135 -9.24 2.51 8.15
C PHE A 135 -10.30 3.58 8.35
N LYS A 136 -10.05 4.58 9.21
CA LYS A 136 -10.95 5.74 9.41
C LYS A 136 -11.20 6.47 8.10
N GLN A 137 -10.15 6.75 7.35
CA GLN A 137 -10.23 7.43 6.05
C GLN A 137 -10.99 6.59 5.01
N CYS A 138 -10.79 5.27 4.97
CA CYS A 138 -11.57 4.37 4.11
C CYS A 138 -13.06 4.40 4.47
N LYS A 139 -13.40 4.39 5.75
CA LYS A 139 -14.79 4.52 6.23
C LYS A 139 -15.41 5.85 5.79
N THR A 140 -14.69 6.96 5.95
CA THR A 140 -15.12 8.29 5.49
C THR A 140 -15.33 8.34 3.98
N ALA A 141 -14.45 7.70 3.20
CA ALA A 141 -14.58 7.58 1.74
C ALA A 141 -15.71 6.61 1.31
N GLY A 142 -16.40 5.97 2.26
CA GLY A 142 -17.48 5.02 2.01
C GLY A 142 -17.01 3.70 1.40
N LEU A 143 -15.76 3.32 1.64
CA LEU A 143 -15.22 2.04 1.18
C LEU A 143 -15.61 0.90 2.15
N LYS A 144 -15.84 -0.29 1.60
CA LYS A 144 -16.23 -1.49 2.32
C LYS A 144 -15.04 -2.23 2.93
N GLY A 145 -13.86 -2.14 2.31
CA GLY A 145 -12.70 -2.88 2.76
C GLY A 145 -11.37 -2.39 2.23
N ILE A 146 -10.32 -2.96 2.82
CA ILE A 146 -8.93 -2.77 2.42
C ILE A 146 -8.34 -4.13 2.09
N VAL A 147 -7.63 -4.20 0.98
CA VAL A 147 -6.96 -5.41 0.49
C VAL A 147 -5.46 -5.21 0.53
N LEU A 148 -4.79 -6.08 1.24
CA LEU A 148 -3.35 -6.05 1.46
C LEU A 148 -2.72 -7.33 0.95
N LYS A 149 -1.44 -7.27 0.59
CA LYS A 149 -0.71 -8.44 0.13
C LYS A 149 -0.09 -9.18 1.32
N HIS A 150 -0.36 -10.47 1.40
CA HIS A 150 0.16 -11.38 2.41
C HIS A 150 1.67 -11.21 2.63
N LYS A 151 2.08 -11.01 3.89
CA LYS A 151 3.48 -10.81 4.32
C LYS A 151 4.22 -9.61 3.69
N LEU A 152 3.58 -8.85 2.81
CA LEU A 152 4.19 -7.75 2.07
C LEU A 152 3.60 -6.39 2.41
N ASN A 153 2.83 -6.31 3.49
CA ASN A 153 2.31 -5.06 4.06
C ASN A 153 2.57 -5.07 5.57
N ILE A 154 2.82 -3.88 6.10
CA ILE A 154 2.86 -3.63 7.54
C ILE A 154 1.47 -3.19 7.99
N PHE A 155 0.98 -3.77 9.08
CA PHE A 155 -0.27 -3.41 9.72
C PHE A 155 0.00 -2.93 11.14
N LEU A 156 -0.04 -1.61 11.33
CA LEU A 156 0.14 -0.99 12.63
C LEU A 156 -1.14 -1.06 13.46
N ASP A 157 -1.01 -1.09 14.77
CA ASP A 157 -2.13 -1.13 15.74
C ASP A 157 -3.10 -2.32 15.54
N LYS A 158 -2.59 -3.46 15.12
CA LYS A 158 -3.37 -4.67 14.80
C LYS A 158 -4.25 -5.16 15.96
N ARG A 159 -3.91 -4.83 17.21
CA ARG A 159 -4.62 -5.24 18.42
C ARG A 159 -5.70 -4.24 18.88
N LYS A 160 -5.84 -3.10 18.22
CA LYS A 160 -6.88 -2.09 18.43
C LYS A 160 -8.00 -2.23 17.42
#